data_38db3586fd3bc8c4c176375148e66e22
#
_entry.id   38db3586fd3bc8c4c176375148e66e22
#
_cell.length_a   1.000
_cell.length_b   1.000
_cell.length_c   1.000
_cell.angle_alpha   90.00
_cell.angle_beta   90.00
_cell.angle_gamma   90.00
#
_symmetry.space_group_name_H-M   'P 1'
#
loop_
_entity.id
_entity.type
_entity.pdbx_description
1 polymer ?
#
loop_
_entity_poly.entity_id
_entity_poly.type
_entity_poly.pdbx_seq_one_letter_code
_entity_poly.pdbx_strand_id
1 'polypeptide(L)'
;MTNRELWQNALVQIELGTSEASFRTWFRNTDIASREGSAVHVAVPSKIVKEWLMEKHHKLILKALRGLDASVRTVEYAVHRSVAAPAERKTPRTQVSENTALDLQALYIDKRDNLNPRYTFETFVVGPFNELAHAAAKAILERPGLAYNPLFIYGATGHGKTHLIQAVGNYFKKLHANKKVLYVTSERFSVDYINAVRAGHANNFKDQYRQYDVLIMDDVQFIANTEKTQEELFHLFNAMRDNNKQI
;
A
#
# COMPACT_ATOMS: atom_id res chain seq x y z
N MET A 1 27.71 -4.43 -24.42
CA MET A 1 26.94 -4.34 -23.16
C MET A 1 25.76 -5.30 -23.27
N THR A 2 25.64 -6.24 -22.35
CA THR A 2 24.50 -7.18 -22.30
C THR A 2 23.24 -6.47 -21.83
N ASN A 3 22.05 -7.04 -22.12
CA ASN A 3 20.78 -6.46 -21.66
C ASN A 3 20.74 -6.27 -20.14
N ARG A 4 21.30 -7.23 -19.40
CA ARG A 4 21.36 -7.19 -17.94
C ARG A 4 22.29 -6.07 -17.44
N GLU A 5 23.46 -5.90 -18.02
CA GLU A 5 24.39 -4.82 -17.67
C GLU A 5 23.77 -3.45 -17.99
N LEU A 6 23.13 -3.32 -19.16
CA LEU A 6 22.44 -2.09 -19.55
C LEU A 6 21.35 -1.73 -18.53
N TRP A 7 20.55 -2.72 -18.10
CA TRP A 7 19.48 -2.48 -17.13
C TRP A 7 19.99 -2.14 -15.75
N GLN A 8 21.00 -2.86 -15.26
CA GLN A 8 21.62 -2.56 -13.96
C GLN A 8 22.19 -1.14 -13.90
N ASN A 9 22.90 -0.71 -14.94
CA ASN A 9 23.44 0.65 -15.02
C ASN A 9 22.32 1.70 -15.13
N ALA A 10 21.23 1.40 -15.85
CA ALA A 10 20.06 2.27 -15.91
C ALA A 10 19.36 2.38 -14.54
N LEU A 11 19.25 1.28 -13.79
CA LEU A 11 18.66 1.27 -12.45
C LEU A 11 19.43 2.17 -11.48
N VAL A 12 20.77 2.20 -11.53
CA VAL A 12 21.58 3.12 -10.71
C VAL A 12 21.24 4.58 -11.00
N GLN A 13 21.05 4.96 -12.27
CA GLN A 13 20.67 6.33 -12.63
C GLN A 13 19.21 6.65 -12.22
N ILE A 14 18.33 5.67 -12.31
CA ILE A 14 16.91 5.82 -11.90
C ILE A 14 16.81 5.96 -10.39
N GLU A 15 17.62 5.21 -9.63
CA GLU A 15 17.67 5.29 -8.16
C GLU A 15 18.06 6.68 -7.68
N LEU A 16 19.03 7.33 -8.32
CA LEU A 16 19.44 8.71 -8.03
C LEU A 16 18.34 9.75 -8.31
N GLY A 17 17.41 9.44 -9.20
CA GLY A 17 16.31 10.33 -9.59
C GLY A 17 14.96 10.00 -8.93
N THR A 18 14.92 9.04 -8.00
CA THR A 18 13.68 8.51 -7.41
C THR A 18 13.85 8.33 -5.90
N SER A 19 12.76 8.41 -5.11
CA SER A 19 12.86 8.08 -3.68
C SER A 19 13.16 6.59 -3.48
N GLU A 20 13.93 6.25 -2.44
CA GLU A 20 14.32 4.87 -2.12
C GLU A 20 13.11 3.94 -1.99
N ALA A 21 12.02 4.41 -1.37
CA ALA A 21 10.78 3.66 -1.24
C ALA A 21 10.13 3.35 -2.59
N SER A 22 10.04 4.33 -3.49
CA SER A 22 9.53 4.16 -4.86
C SER A 22 10.40 3.20 -5.67
N PHE A 23 11.72 3.35 -5.59
CA PHE A 23 12.66 2.50 -6.30
C PHE A 23 12.50 1.02 -5.88
N ARG A 24 12.52 0.74 -4.58
CA ARG A 24 12.34 -0.63 -4.04
C ARG A 24 11.00 -1.25 -4.42
N THR A 25 9.94 -0.47 -4.47
CA THR A 25 8.58 -0.97 -4.76
C THR A 25 8.40 -1.30 -6.24
N TRP A 26 8.91 -0.47 -7.14
CA TRP A 26 8.52 -0.50 -8.55
C TRP A 26 9.59 -1.05 -9.49
N PHE A 27 10.88 -0.97 -9.12
CA PHE A 27 11.98 -1.35 -10.00
C PHE A 27 12.69 -2.64 -9.62
N ARG A 28 12.52 -3.15 -8.39
CA ARG A 28 13.29 -4.28 -7.84
C ARG A 28 13.21 -5.57 -8.66
N ASN A 29 12.08 -5.83 -9.30
CA ASN A 29 11.82 -7.07 -10.06
C ASN A 29 11.58 -6.76 -11.54
N THR A 30 12.32 -5.83 -12.10
CA THR A 30 12.27 -5.46 -13.51
C THR A 30 13.60 -5.80 -14.20
N ASP A 31 13.56 -6.17 -15.48
CA ASP A 31 14.75 -6.46 -16.28
C ASP A 31 14.45 -6.17 -17.77
N ILE A 32 15.47 -6.11 -18.64
CA ILE A 32 15.27 -6.05 -20.09
C ILE A 32 15.03 -7.46 -20.61
N ALA A 33 13.82 -7.71 -21.10
CA ALA A 33 13.45 -8.98 -21.71
C ALA A 33 14.10 -9.18 -23.10
N SER A 34 14.02 -8.15 -23.96
CA SER A 34 14.59 -8.18 -25.30
C SER A 34 14.91 -6.77 -25.79
N ARG A 35 15.72 -6.70 -26.84
CA ARG A 35 16.01 -5.47 -27.61
C ARG A 35 15.74 -5.76 -29.08
N GLU A 36 14.96 -4.92 -29.71
CA GLU A 36 14.65 -5.01 -31.14
C GLU A 36 14.94 -3.67 -31.81
N GLY A 37 16.08 -3.58 -32.46
CA GLY A 37 16.54 -2.35 -33.10
C GLY A 37 16.73 -1.22 -32.08
N SER A 38 15.90 -0.18 -32.12
CA SER A 38 15.91 0.97 -31.21
C SER A 38 14.91 0.85 -30.07
N ALA A 39 14.14 -0.24 -29.99
CA ALA A 39 13.17 -0.49 -28.93
C ALA A 39 13.74 -1.43 -27.86
N VAL A 40 13.51 -1.09 -26.59
CA VAL A 40 13.88 -1.90 -25.44
C VAL A 40 12.60 -2.39 -24.75
N HIS A 41 12.46 -3.71 -24.62
CA HIS A 41 11.32 -4.33 -23.93
C HIS A 41 11.69 -4.62 -22.47
N VAL A 42 11.08 -3.89 -21.55
CA VAL A 42 11.29 -4.06 -20.10
C VAL A 42 10.29 -5.05 -19.56
N ALA A 43 10.78 -6.13 -18.98
CA ALA A 43 9.99 -7.11 -18.26
C ALA A 43 9.56 -6.54 -16.92
N VAL A 44 8.27 -6.60 -16.62
CA VAL A 44 7.69 -6.15 -15.35
C VAL A 44 6.86 -7.27 -14.71
N PRO A 45 6.80 -7.34 -13.36
CA PRO A 45 6.16 -8.46 -12.65
C PRO A 45 4.62 -8.46 -12.72
N SER A 46 4.00 -7.31 -13.01
CA SER A 46 2.53 -7.21 -13.05
C SER A 46 2.04 -6.08 -13.93
N LYS A 47 0.73 -6.14 -14.28
CA LYS A 47 0.05 -5.09 -15.05
C LYS A 47 0.05 -3.74 -14.32
N ILE A 48 -0.08 -3.76 -12.99
CA ILE A 48 -0.05 -2.55 -12.15
C ILE A 48 1.32 -1.85 -12.24
N VAL A 49 2.42 -2.62 -12.15
CA VAL A 49 3.78 -2.08 -12.31
C VAL A 49 3.96 -1.51 -13.71
N LYS A 50 3.46 -2.20 -14.76
CA LYS A 50 3.48 -1.71 -16.13
C LYS A 50 2.82 -0.33 -16.26
N GLU A 51 1.57 -0.21 -15.83
CA GLU A 51 0.79 1.02 -15.94
C GLU A 51 1.45 2.17 -15.17
N TRP A 52 1.94 1.88 -13.98
CA TRP A 52 2.59 2.89 -13.13
C TRP A 52 3.93 3.37 -13.71
N LEU A 53 4.79 2.46 -14.22
CA LEU A 53 6.05 2.84 -14.88
C LEU A 53 5.80 3.63 -16.16
N MET A 54 4.78 3.27 -16.94
CA MET A 54 4.38 4.02 -18.15
C MET A 54 3.94 5.44 -17.79
N GLU A 55 3.12 5.60 -16.77
CA GLU A 55 2.51 6.89 -16.45
C GLU A 55 3.48 7.84 -15.71
N LYS A 56 4.24 7.32 -14.75
CA LYS A 56 5.03 8.16 -13.83
C LYS A 56 6.53 8.19 -14.14
N HIS A 57 7.10 7.12 -14.67
CA HIS A 57 8.56 6.98 -14.78
C HIS A 57 9.06 6.71 -16.20
N HIS A 58 8.20 6.66 -17.22
CA HIS A 58 8.59 6.38 -18.60
C HIS A 58 9.69 7.34 -19.11
N LYS A 59 9.54 8.62 -18.89
CA LYS A 59 10.54 9.63 -19.31
C LYS A 59 11.89 9.45 -18.62
N LEU A 60 11.87 9.08 -17.33
CA LEU A 60 13.08 8.86 -16.53
C LEU A 60 13.82 7.61 -17.03
N ILE A 61 13.09 6.51 -17.25
CA ILE A 61 13.64 5.25 -17.77
C ILE A 61 14.24 5.46 -19.17
N LEU A 62 13.51 6.11 -20.06
CA LEU A 62 13.98 6.41 -21.41
C LEU A 62 15.23 7.30 -21.39
N LYS A 63 15.30 8.30 -20.50
CA LYS A 63 16.47 9.16 -20.35
C LYS A 63 17.69 8.39 -19.84
N ALA A 64 17.51 7.52 -18.85
CA ALA A 64 18.59 6.71 -18.29
C ALA A 64 19.14 5.72 -19.34
N LEU A 65 18.27 5.03 -20.08
CA LEU A 65 18.69 4.11 -21.14
C LEU A 65 19.40 4.81 -22.29
N ARG A 66 18.89 5.98 -22.74
CA ARG A 66 19.54 6.79 -23.78
C ARG A 66 20.90 7.35 -23.37
N GLY A 67 21.08 7.64 -22.09
CA GLY A 67 22.37 8.08 -21.56
C GLY A 67 23.44 7.00 -21.60
N LEU A 68 23.04 5.72 -21.58
CA LEU A 68 23.93 4.56 -21.63
C LEU A 68 24.07 3.98 -23.05
N ASP A 69 23.03 4.07 -23.88
CA ASP A 69 23.00 3.61 -25.25
C ASP A 69 22.17 4.56 -26.12
N ALA A 70 22.84 5.37 -26.92
CA ALA A 70 22.23 6.39 -27.77
C ALA A 70 21.32 5.80 -28.89
N SER A 71 21.40 4.50 -29.15
CA SER A 71 20.55 3.82 -30.12
C SER A 71 19.11 3.63 -29.64
N VAL A 72 18.86 3.69 -28.33
CA VAL A 72 17.53 3.48 -27.72
C VAL A 72 16.61 4.67 -28.01
N ARG A 73 15.50 4.41 -28.69
CA ARG A 73 14.48 5.43 -29.00
C ARG A 73 13.16 5.21 -28.28
N THR A 74 12.79 3.95 -28.04
CA THR A 74 11.52 3.58 -27.41
C THR A 74 11.72 2.56 -26.31
N VAL A 75 10.85 2.62 -25.29
CA VAL A 75 10.78 1.65 -24.20
C VAL A 75 9.37 1.09 -24.16
N GLU A 76 9.25 -0.21 -24.25
CA GLU A 76 8.00 -0.94 -24.11
C GLU A 76 8.02 -1.82 -22.88
N TYR A 77 6.84 -2.11 -22.31
CA TYR A 77 6.74 -2.88 -21.09
C TYR A 77 5.95 -4.16 -21.32
N ALA A 78 6.59 -5.30 -21.08
CA ALA A 78 5.97 -6.61 -21.17
C ALA A 78 5.78 -7.20 -19.77
N VAL A 79 4.57 -7.71 -19.49
CA VAL A 79 4.33 -8.41 -18.21
C VAL A 79 4.90 -9.82 -18.32
N HIS A 80 6.04 -10.04 -17.65
CA HIS A 80 6.63 -11.37 -17.52
C HIS A 80 6.45 -11.86 -16.08
N ARG A 81 5.80 -13.00 -15.89
CA ARG A 81 5.88 -13.76 -14.64
C ARG A 81 7.32 -14.27 -14.53
N SER A 82 8.12 -13.62 -13.71
CA SER A 82 9.46 -14.10 -13.39
C SER A 82 9.36 -15.44 -12.68
N VAL A 83 9.69 -16.50 -13.41
CA VAL A 83 10.06 -17.77 -12.81
C VAL A 83 11.50 -17.58 -12.33
N ALA A 84 11.71 -17.55 -11.03
CA ALA A 84 13.04 -17.54 -10.43
C ALA A 84 13.86 -18.69 -10.98
N ALA A 85 15.10 -18.40 -11.40
CA ALA A 85 16.01 -19.36 -12.01
C ALA A 85 16.35 -20.53 -11.06
N PRO A 86 16.54 -21.75 -11.60
CA PRO A 86 16.59 -22.96 -10.81
C PRO A 86 18.00 -23.29 -10.33
N ALA A 87 18.12 -23.68 -9.08
CA ALA A 87 19.16 -24.58 -8.63
C ALA A 87 18.62 -26.02 -8.78
N GLU A 88 19.29 -26.83 -9.58
CA GLU A 88 18.96 -28.22 -9.84
C GLU A 88 18.93 -29.04 -8.55
N ARG A 89 17.81 -29.75 -8.30
CA ARG A 89 17.80 -31.10 -7.70
C ARG A 89 16.48 -31.80 -8.05
N LYS A 90 16.62 -32.93 -8.76
CA LYS A 90 15.56 -33.89 -9.05
C LYS A 90 15.15 -34.59 -7.75
N THR A 91 13.84 -34.62 -7.47
CA THR A 91 13.11 -35.72 -6.83
C THR A 91 11.61 -35.39 -6.74
N PRO A 92 10.70 -36.31 -6.35
CA PRO A 92 9.66 -36.75 -7.26
C PRO A 92 8.32 -35.99 -7.06
N ARG A 93 7.48 -36.08 -8.06
CA ARG A 93 6.09 -35.65 -8.15
C ARG A 93 5.30 -35.97 -6.88
N THR A 94 5.09 -34.96 -6.03
CA THR A 94 4.08 -34.98 -4.99
C THR A 94 2.99 -33.98 -5.36
N GLN A 95 1.77 -34.41 -5.24
CA GLN A 95 0.53 -33.70 -5.56
C GLN A 95 0.58 -32.27 -5.04
N VAL A 96 0.37 -31.30 -5.95
CA VAL A 96 0.21 -29.87 -5.59
C VAL A 96 -1.13 -29.75 -4.88
N SER A 97 -1.06 -29.63 -3.57
CA SER A 97 -2.17 -29.37 -2.69
C SER A 97 -2.80 -28.01 -3.04
N GLU A 98 -4.13 -27.94 -2.98
CA GLU A 98 -4.98 -26.76 -3.24
C GLU A 98 -4.68 -25.52 -2.34
N ASN A 99 -3.68 -25.61 -1.47
CA ASN A 99 -3.31 -24.52 -0.54
C ASN A 99 -2.58 -23.33 -1.18
N THR A 100 -2.05 -23.45 -2.41
CA THR A 100 -1.28 -22.36 -3.04
C THR A 100 -2.18 -21.23 -3.61
N ALA A 101 -3.45 -21.54 -3.88
CA ALA A 101 -4.42 -20.54 -4.35
C ALA A 101 -4.92 -19.64 -3.22
N LEU A 102 -4.98 -20.17 -1.98
CA LEU A 102 -5.39 -19.42 -0.79
C LEU A 102 -4.34 -18.38 -0.35
N ASP A 103 -3.05 -18.70 -0.51
CA ASP A 103 -1.95 -17.78 -0.15
C ASP A 103 -1.86 -16.53 -1.06
N LEU A 104 -2.25 -16.64 -2.32
CA LEU A 104 -2.25 -15.49 -3.23
C LEU A 104 -3.40 -14.52 -2.96
N GLN A 105 -4.55 -15.00 -2.50
CA GLN A 105 -5.67 -14.17 -2.06
C GLN A 105 -5.34 -13.42 -0.75
N ALA A 106 -4.59 -14.04 0.15
CA ALA A 106 -4.13 -13.42 1.40
C ALA A 106 -3.13 -12.26 1.18
N LEU A 107 -2.58 -12.11 -0.03
CA LEU A 107 -1.67 -11.00 -0.37
C LEU A 107 -2.36 -9.82 -1.07
N TYR A 108 -3.65 -9.94 -1.36
CA TYR A 108 -4.39 -8.92 -2.09
C TYR A 108 -5.02 -7.90 -1.13
N ILE A 109 -4.68 -6.62 -1.31
CA ILE A 109 -5.32 -5.52 -0.58
C ILE A 109 -6.75 -5.35 -1.12
N ASP A 110 -7.75 -5.63 -0.29
CA ASP A 110 -9.15 -5.43 -0.64
C ASP A 110 -9.44 -3.92 -0.73
N LYS A 111 -9.90 -3.46 -1.88
CA LYS A 111 -10.26 -2.04 -2.11
C LYS A 111 -11.43 -1.54 -1.26
N ARG A 112 -12.15 -2.44 -0.60
CA ARG A 112 -13.29 -2.06 0.26
C ARG A 112 -12.85 -1.52 1.61
N ASP A 113 -11.72 -2.02 2.12
CA ASP A 113 -11.20 -1.64 3.43
C ASP A 113 -9.78 -1.07 3.38
N ASN A 114 -9.06 -1.24 2.25
CA ASN A 114 -7.68 -0.83 2.00
C ASN A 114 -6.65 -1.39 3.00
N LEU A 115 -6.98 -2.45 3.73
CA LEU A 115 -6.08 -3.07 4.68
C LEU A 115 -5.05 -3.94 3.96
N ASN A 116 -3.80 -3.86 4.38
CA ASN A 116 -2.76 -4.77 3.96
C ASN A 116 -2.82 -6.05 4.83
N PRO A 117 -3.13 -7.22 4.25
CA PRO A 117 -3.31 -8.46 5.02
C PRO A 117 -2.03 -8.96 5.70
N ARG A 118 -0.85 -8.44 5.34
CA ARG A 118 0.43 -8.77 5.97
C ARG A 118 0.63 -8.09 7.33
N TYR A 119 -0.10 -7.04 7.60
CA TYR A 119 0.00 -6.33 8.87
C TYR A 119 -0.92 -6.98 9.89
N THR A 120 -0.35 -7.89 10.67
CA THR A 120 -1.07 -8.66 11.69
C THR A 120 -0.38 -8.50 13.05
N PHE A 121 -1.06 -8.86 14.13
CA PHE A 121 -0.44 -8.86 15.46
C PHE A 121 0.66 -9.91 15.58
N GLU A 122 0.56 -11.01 14.85
CA GLU A 122 1.54 -12.10 14.85
C GLU A 122 2.86 -11.68 14.19
N THR A 123 2.80 -10.77 13.20
CA THR A 123 3.99 -10.23 12.52
C THR A 123 4.49 -8.94 13.14
N PHE A 124 3.78 -8.38 14.13
CA PHE A 124 4.17 -7.15 14.80
C PHE A 124 5.23 -7.42 15.88
N VAL A 125 6.37 -6.75 15.77
CA VAL A 125 7.46 -6.87 16.76
C VAL A 125 7.18 -5.95 17.93
N VAL A 126 6.96 -6.52 19.11
CA VAL A 126 6.76 -5.79 20.37
C VAL A 126 8.08 -5.53 21.05
N GLY A 127 8.27 -4.30 21.51
CA GLY A 127 9.43 -3.87 22.29
C GLY A 127 9.04 -2.78 23.29
N PRO A 128 9.96 -2.35 24.18
CA PRO A 128 9.65 -1.38 25.25
C PRO A 128 9.10 -0.05 24.74
N PHE A 129 9.42 0.32 23.48
CA PHE A 129 9.00 1.59 22.87
C PHE A 129 7.56 1.56 22.30
N ASN A 130 6.96 0.38 22.10
CA ASN A 130 5.63 0.23 21.49
C ASN A 130 4.69 -0.70 22.30
N GLU A 131 5.14 -1.26 23.40
CA GLU A 131 4.37 -2.19 24.23
C GLU A 131 3.04 -1.58 24.70
N LEU A 132 3.06 -0.33 25.16
CA LEU A 132 1.86 0.38 25.59
C LEU A 132 0.84 0.54 24.46
N ALA A 133 1.30 0.94 23.26
CA ALA A 133 0.45 1.08 22.09
C ALA A 133 -0.14 -0.27 21.66
N HIS A 134 0.66 -1.34 21.71
CA HIS A 134 0.22 -2.70 21.43
C HIS A 134 -0.84 -3.20 22.43
N ALA A 135 -0.65 -2.94 23.74
CA ALA A 135 -1.62 -3.28 24.78
C ALA A 135 -2.95 -2.52 24.59
N ALA A 136 -2.88 -1.21 24.31
CA ALA A 136 -4.07 -0.39 24.02
C ALA A 136 -4.79 -0.87 22.75
N ALA A 137 -4.04 -1.22 21.68
CA ALA A 137 -4.59 -1.77 20.47
C ALA A 137 -5.34 -3.09 20.69
N LYS A 138 -4.86 -3.94 21.58
CA LYS A 138 -5.58 -5.17 21.98
C LYS A 138 -6.83 -4.87 22.81
N ALA A 139 -6.76 -3.92 23.74
CA ALA A 139 -7.89 -3.57 24.59
C ALA A 139 -9.11 -3.06 23.82
N ILE A 140 -8.92 -2.33 22.71
CA ILE A 140 -10.03 -1.89 21.86
C ILE A 140 -10.73 -3.03 21.12
N LEU A 141 -10.06 -4.15 20.90
CA LEU A 141 -10.67 -5.33 20.25
C LEU A 141 -11.67 -6.03 21.18
N GLU A 142 -11.47 -5.93 22.49
CA GLU A 142 -12.38 -6.50 23.50
C GLU A 142 -13.63 -5.62 23.67
N ARG A 143 -13.47 -4.28 23.58
CA ARG A 143 -14.55 -3.30 23.79
C ARG A 143 -14.49 -2.17 22.76
N PRO A 144 -14.75 -2.48 21.47
CA PRO A 144 -14.68 -1.48 20.42
C PRO A 144 -15.71 -0.38 20.63
N GLY A 145 -15.31 0.87 20.35
CA GLY A 145 -16.14 2.04 20.53
C GLY A 145 -16.22 2.57 21.99
N LEU A 146 -15.80 1.78 22.98
CA LEU A 146 -15.88 2.12 24.40
C LEU A 146 -14.50 2.33 25.05
N ALA A 147 -13.57 1.43 24.81
CA ALA A 147 -12.21 1.55 25.33
C ALA A 147 -11.34 2.34 24.34
N TYR A 148 -10.68 3.40 24.82
CA TYR A 148 -9.78 4.22 23.98
C TYR A 148 -10.41 4.65 22.64
N ASN A 149 -11.46 5.43 22.67
CA ASN A 149 -12.11 5.94 21.47
C ASN A 149 -12.09 7.48 21.42
N PRO A 150 -11.20 8.08 20.62
CA PRO A 150 -10.27 7.45 19.66
C PRO A 150 -9.07 6.78 20.33
N LEU A 151 -8.53 5.73 19.71
CA LEU A 151 -7.17 5.32 19.98
C LEU A 151 -6.21 6.16 19.14
N PHE A 152 -5.44 7.03 19.77
CA PHE A 152 -4.48 7.89 19.11
C PHE A 152 -3.05 7.40 19.38
N ILE A 153 -2.36 6.96 18.31
CA ILE A 153 -1.00 6.45 18.35
C ILE A 153 -0.06 7.44 17.68
N TYR A 154 0.93 7.91 18.41
CA TYR A 154 1.95 8.84 17.91
C TYR A 154 3.36 8.39 18.31
N GLY A 155 4.35 8.92 17.60
CA GLY A 155 5.76 8.57 17.84
C GLY A 155 6.60 8.74 16.59
N ALA A 156 7.91 8.50 16.73
CA ALA A 156 8.88 8.65 15.65
C ALA A 156 8.62 7.68 14.48
N THR A 157 9.21 7.97 13.32
CA THR A 157 9.14 7.12 12.14
C THR A 157 9.81 5.75 12.41
N GLY A 158 9.29 4.69 11.80
CA GLY A 158 9.85 3.34 11.93
C GLY A 158 9.37 2.53 13.14
N HIS A 159 8.60 3.09 14.08
CA HIS A 159 8.11 2.38 15.27
C HIS A 159 6.91 1.46 15.02
N GLY A 160 6.51 1.26 13.77
CA GLY A 160 5.46 0.32 13.39
C GLY A 160 4.02 0.85 13.56
N LYS A 161 3.79 2.18 13.65
CA LYS A 161 2.45 2.76 13.80
C LYS A 161 1.45 2.26 12.76
N THR A 162 1.77 2.40 11.48
CA THR A 162 0.96 1.92 10.35
C THR A 162 0.69 0.43 10.42
N HIS A 163 1.69 -0.38 10.80
CA HIS A 163 1.53 -1.81 11.00
C HIS A 163 0.50 -2.09 12.12
N LEU A 164 0.66 -1.45 13.27
CA LEU A 164 -0.19 -1.71 14.44
C LEU A 164 -1.66 -1.35 14.16
N ILE A 165 -1.94 -0.16 13.59
CA ILE A 165 -3.32 0.24 13.30
C ILE A 165 -3.98 -0.65 12.24
N GLN A 166 -3.23 -1.12 11.25
CA GLN A 166 -3.76 -2.06 10.27
C GLN A 166 -3.91 -3.48 10.83
N ALA A 167 -3.04 -3.89 11.76
CA ALA A 167 -3.21 -5.16 12.48
C ALA A 167 -4.52 -5.18 13.28
N VAL A 168 -4.90 -4.05 13.91
CA VAL A 168 -6.20 -3.88 14.55
C VAL A 168 -7.34 -4.10 13.55
N GLY A 169 -7.29 -3.45 12.39
CA GLY A 169 -8.30 -3.58 11.34
C GLY A 169 -8.46 -5.00 10.82
N ASN A 170 -7.34 -5.66 10.52
CA ASN A 170 -7.32 -7.04 10.05
C ASN A 170 -7.89 -8.01 11.10
N TYR A 171 -7.51 -7.84 12.37
CA TYR A 171 -7.99 -8.68 13.45
C TYR A 171 -9.49 -8.45 13.72
N PHE A 172 -9.94 -7.19 13.67
CA PHE A 172 -11.35 -6.84 13.84
C PHE A 172 -12.23 -7.47 12.76
N LYS A 173 -11.81 -7.43 11.49
CA LYS A 173 -12.50 -8.13 10.38
C LYS A 173 -12.58 -9.64 10.62
N LYS A 174 -11.50 -10.24 11.13
CA LYS A 174 -11.45 -11.68 11.41
C LYS A 174 -12.45 -12.06 12.50
N LEU A 175 -12.63 -11.23 13.52
CA LEU A 175 -13.58 -11.48 14.62
C LEU A 175 -15.02 -11.16 14.25
N HIS A 176 -15.24 -10.17 13.39
CA HIS A 176 -16.56 -9.61 13.10
C HIS A 176 -16.82 -9.52 11.59
N ALA A 177 -17.15 -10.66 10.95
CA ALA A 177 -17.32 -10.76 9.49
C ALA A 177 -18.37 -9.78 8.91
N ASN A 178 -19.37 -9.36 9.69
CA ASN A 178 -20.45 -8.46 9.28
C ASN A 178 -20.15 -6.97 9.53
N LYS A 179 -19.00 -6.67 10.16
CA LYS A 179 -18.61 -5.31 10.48
C LYS A 179 -17.73 -4.71 9.37
N LYS A 180 -17.93 -3.42 9.13
CA LYS A 180 -17.21 -2.69 8.08
C LYS A 180 -16.03 -1.95 8.69
N VAL A 181 -14.85 -2.21 8.17
CA VAL A 181 -13.60 -1.52 8.52
C VAL A 181 -13.12 -0.73 7.33
N LEU A 182 -12.58 0.46 7.56
CA LEU A 182 -11.91 1.26 6.53
C LEU A 182 -10.57 1.74 7.07
N TYR A 183 -9.52 1.49 6.30
CA TYR A 183 -8.23 2.17 6.44
C TYR A 183 -8.11 3.25 5.36
N VAL A 184 -7.74 4.46 5.77
CA VAL A 184 -7.55 5.60 4.87
C VAL A 184 -6.41 6.48 5.40
N THR A 185 -5.59 7.00 4.51
CA THR A 185 -4.63 8.07 4.87
C THR A 185 -5.37 9.41 4.92
N SER A 186 -4.91 10.31 5.79
CA SER A 186 -5.51 11.63 5.90
C SER A 186 -5.41 12.46 4.61
N GLU A 187 -4.37 12.23 3.82
CA GLU A 187 -4.22 12.83 2.48
C GLU A 187 -5.36 12.36 1.55
N ARG A 188 -5.62 11.05 1.51
CA ARG A 188 -6.69 10.47 0.68
C ARG A 188 -8.06 10.98 1.13
N PHE A 189 -8.32 11.01 2.43
CA PHE A 189 -9.54 11.59 3.00
C PHE A 189 -9.73 13.04 2.54
N SER A 190 -8.68 13.87 2.59
CA SER A 190 -8.72 15.26 2.16
C SER A 190 -9.06 15.41 0.67
N VAL A 191 -8.42 14.60 -0.19
CA VAL A 191 -8.67 14.61 -1.63
C VAL A 191 -10.09 14.18 -1.94
N ASP A 192 -10.58 13.11 -1.31
CA ASP A 192 -11.94 12.61 -1.52
C ASP A 192 -12.99 13.62 -1.05
N TYR A 193 -12.75 14.30 0.09
CA TYR A 193 -13.62 15.38 0.58
C TYR A 193 -13.68 16.57 -0.37
N ILE A 194 -12.53 17.08 -0.81
CA ILE A 194 -12.44 18.22 -1.75
C ILE A 194 -13.17 17.89 -3.06
N ASN A 195 -13.00 16.67 -3.58
CA ASN A 195 -13.67 16.23 -4.80
C ASN A 195 -15.19 16.14 -4.61
N ALA A 196 -15.65 15.63 -3.48
CA ALA A 196 -17.06 15.55 -3.15
C ALA A 196 -17.71 16.95 -3.02
N VAL A 197 -17.02 17.90 -2.38
CA VAL A 197 -17.48 19.29 -2.25
C VAL A 197 -17.57 19.94 -3.62
N ARG A 198 -16.54 19.81 -4.48
CA ARG A 198 -16.52 20.35 -5.84
C ARG A 198 -17.65 19.79 -6.72
N ALA A 199 -18.01 18.51 -6.51
CA ALA A 199 -19.09 17.85 -7.24
C ALA A 199 -20.48 18.10 -6.64
N GLY A 200 -20.61 18.88 -5.54
CA GLY A 200 -21.87 19.09 -4.84
C GLY A 200 -22.40 17.89 -4.04
N HIS A 201 -21.55 16.89 -3.79
CA HIS A 201 -21.91 15.63 -3.16
C HIS A 201 -21.34 15.46 -1.73
N ALA A 202 -21.13 16.55 -1.00
CA ALA A 202 -20.55 16.53 0.35
C ALA A 202 -21.35 15.64 1.33
N ASN A 203 -22.67 15.57 1.22
CA ASN A 203 -23.50 14.71 2.08
C ASN A 203 -23.25 13.22 1.79
N ASN A 204 -23.14 12.84 0.51
CA ASN A 204 -22.83 11.44 0.14
C ASN A 204 -21.48 10.99 0.71
N PHE A 205 -20.49 11.89 0.72
CA PHE A 205 -19.19 11.64 1.34
C PHE A 205 -19.33 11.34 2.85
N LYS A 206 -20.10 12.16 3.58
CA LYS A 206 -20.38 11.93 5.01
C LYS A 206 -21.02 10.58 5.25
N ASP A 207 -22.05 10.26 4.49
CA ASP A 207 -22.79 9.01 4.65
C ASP A 207 -21.94 7.80 4.29
N GLN A 208 -21.05 7.93 3.31
CA GLN A 208 -20.08 6.88 2.95
C GLN A 208 -19.13 6.54 4.11
N TYR A 209 -18.58 7.54 4.79
CA TYR A 209 -17.66 7.28 5.90
C TYR A 209 -18.41 6.84 7.18
N ARG A 210 -19.61 7.35 7.41
CA ARG A 210 -20.45 6.97 8.56
C ARG A 210 -20.92 5.53 8.54
N GLN A 211 -20.92 4.84 7.39
CA GLN A 211 -21.35 3.43 7.34
C GLN A 211 -20.34 2.44 7.97
N TYR A 212 -19.07 2.84 8.15
CA TYR A 212 -18.06 1.97 8.73
C TYR A 212 -18.23 1.86 10.24
N ASP A 213 -17.91 0.68 10.79
CA ASP A 213 -17.90 0.41 12.24
C ASP A 213 -16.55 0.74 12.87
N VAL A 214 -15.49 0.62 12.09
CA VAL A 214 -14.13 0.99 12.47
C VAL A 214 -13.51 1.86 11.37
N LEU A 215 -13.06 3.05 11.75
CA LEU A 215 -12.30 3.95 10.88
C LEU A 215 -10.86 4.04 11.37
N ILE A 216 -9.94 3.66 10.52
CA ILE A 216 -8.49 3.75 10.78
C ILE A 216 -7.92 4.85 9.90
N MET A 217 -7.44 5.92 10.52
CA MET A 217 -6.84 7.04 9.81
C MET A 217 -5.35 7.11 10.10
N ASP A 218 -4.55 7.06 9.04
CA ASP A 218 -3.10 7.19 9.13
C ASP A 218 -2.64 8.59 8.73
N ASP A 219 -1.47 8.97 9.24
CA ASP A 219 -0.78 10.22 8.88
C ASP A 219 -1.62 11.49 9.08
N VAL A 220 -2.36 11.57 10.19
CA VAL A 220 -3.29 12.68 10.51
C VAL A 220 -2.64 14.06 10.50
N GLN A 221 -1.30 14.16 10.60
CA GLN A 221 -0.58 15.43 10.56
C GLN A 221 -0.75 16.17 9.22
N PHE A 222 -1.06 15.50 8.13
CA PHE A 222 -1.25 16.16 6.81
C PHE A 222 -2.57 16.94 6.70
N ILE A 223 -3.50 16.76 7.63
CA ILE A 223 -4.73 17.61 7.69
C ILE A 223 -4.45 18.95 8.39
N ALA A 224 -3.32 19.12 9.08
CA ALA A 224 -3.06 20.27 9.95
C ALA A 224 -3.20 21.64 9.28
N ASN A 225 -3.04 21.74 7.96
CA ASN A 225 -3.09 23.00 7.21
C ASN A 225 -4.38 23.18 6.39
N THR A 226 -5.42 22.37 6.64
CA THR A 226 -6.67 22.40 5.85
C THR A 226 -7.89 22.52 6.78
N GLU A 227 -8.21 23.75 7.19
CA GLU A 227 -9.25 24.06 8.18
C GLU A 227 -10.60 23.38 7.90
N LYS A 228 -11.11 23.48 6.66
CA LYS A 228 -12.38 22.86 6.27
C LYS A 228 -12.35 21.33 6.35
N THR A 229 -11.21 20.72 6.06
CA THR A 229 -11.05 19.25 6.16
C THR A 229 -10.95 18.81 7.62
N GLN A 230 -10.32 19.62 8.48
CA GLN A 230 -10.29 19.39 9.94
C GLN A 230 -11.69 19.45 10.53
N GLU A 231 -12.47 20.47 10.16
CA GLU A 231 -13.85 20.63 10.59
C GLU A 231 -14.71 19.42 10.19
N GLU A 232 -14.58 18.97 8.95
CA GLU A 232 -15.30 17.79 8.47
C GLU A 232 -14.87 16.50 9.19
N LEU A 233 -13.57 16.31 9.41
CA LEU A 233 -13.07 15.18 10.18
C LEU A 233 -13.61 15.21 11.61
N PHE A 234 -13.68 16.39 12.25
CA PHE A 234 -14.24 16.55 13.59
C PHE A 234 -15.72 16.18 13.63
N HIS A 235 -16.51 16.59 12.64
CA HIS A 235 -17.92 16.20 12.53
C HIS A 235 -18.09 14.70 12.33
N LEU A 236 -17.28 14.10 11.46
CA LEU A 236 -17.28 12.66 11.25
C LEU A 236 -16.91 11.90 12.54
N PHE A 237 -15.86 12.36 13.22
CA PHE A 237 -15.40 11.82 14.50
C PHE A 237 -16.53 11.79 15.55
N ASN A 238 -17.20 12.93 15.76
CA ASN A 238 -18.29 13.02 16.72
C ASN A 238 -19.45 12.08 16.34
N ALA A 239 -19.84 12.07 15.06
CA ALA A 239 -20.91 11.20 14.58
C ALA A 239 -20.60 9.71 14.76
N MET A 240 -19.35 9.30 14.58
CA MET A 240 -18.92 7.92 14.78
C MET A 240 -18.87 7.54 16.26
N ARG A 241 -18.31 8.42 17.10
CA ARG A 241 -18.23 8.22 18.53
C ARG A 241 -19.63 8.10 19.18
N ASP A 242 -20.56 8.97 18.80
CA ASP A 242 -21.92 8.98 19.31
C ASP A 242 -22.72 7.71 18.94
N ASN A 243 -22.26 7.01 17.89
CA ASN A 243 -22.80 5.71 17.47
C ASN A 243 -21.94 4.52 17.95
N ASN A 244 -21.06 4.70 18.93
CA ASN A 244 -20.16 3.68 19.50
C ASN A 244 -19.30 2.98 18.42
N LYS A 245 -18.91 3.70 17.38
CA LYS A 245 -18.00 3.22 16.34
C LYS A 245 -16.56 3.53 16.71
N GLN A 246 -15.64 2.63 16.42
CA GLN A 246 -14.23 2.77 16.81
C GLN A 246 -13.47 3.66 15.80
N ILE A 247 -12.62 4.54 16.32
CA ILE A 247 -11.67 5.36 15.57
C ILE A 247 -10.26 5.14 16.11
#